data_02e652dad06f093fb55a6f262d1e2dad
#
_entry.id   02e652dad06f093fb55a6f262d1e2dad
#
_cell.length_a   1.000
_cell.length_b   1.000
_cell.length_c   1.000
_cell.angle_alpha   90.00
_cell.angle_beta   90.00
_cell.angle_gamma   90.00
#
_symmetry.space_group_name_H-M   'P 1'
#
loop_
_entity.id
_entity.type
_entity.pdbx_description
1 polymer ?
#
loop_
_entity_poly.entity_id
_entity_poly.type
_entity_poly.pdbx_seq_one_letter_code
_entity_poly.pdbx_strand_id
1 'polypeptide(L)'
;MYPYEFNYIIPAMKQLIFFCTILLVLGLLTSCSTARLTSSWTNETYTPQQYNKVLVFAVASKTSNRAAVEGAMTTELKKHGIQAVSSLSLFPESQNANGSNPPMISKEELARKLKDNNVDGLLVLSLLDKKEEEIYVEGHTTTHTESIPQQAYVEPVYNYHYDGYNDRYDPYYNNYYVYYQTVQTTVTEPGYYENQTTLYLESNFYRVDDAALVWSGQTEVVDPSGFTAGAMDWAAAVTKAMILYKVILP
;
A
#
# COMPACT_ATOMS: atom_id res chain seq x y z
N MET A 1 12.98 -58.44 11.08
CA MET A 1 12.75 -57.87 9.77
C MET A 1 11.52 -57.00 9.89
N TYR A 2 11.68 -55.71 10.17
CA TYR A 2 10.58 -54.75 10.39
C TYR A 2 10.58 -53.71 9.24
N PRO A 3 9.54 -53.65 8.41
CA PRO A 3 9.37 -52.57 7.42
C PRO A 3 8.06 -51.82 7.70
N TYR A 4 7.92 -51.03 8.76
CA TYR A 4 6.69 -50.29 9.01
C TYR A 4 6.85 -48.84 9.49
N GLU A 5 7.94 -48.15 9.20
CA GLU A 5 8.10 -46.77 9.65
C GLU A 5 8.04 -45.67 8.53
N PHE A 6 7.82 -46.06 7.28
CA PHE A 6 7.92 -45.06 6.17
C PHE A 6 6.62 -44.34 5.82
N ASN A 7 5.47 -44.78 6.34
CA ASN A 7 4.16 -44.25 5.91
C ASN A 7 3.64 -43.04 6.68
N TYR A 8 4.25 -42.65 7.80
CA TYR A 8 3.79 -41.48 8.60
C TYR A 8 4.54 -40.19 8.33
N ILE A 9 5.67 -40.23 7.66
CA ILE A 9 6.52 -39.04 7.39
C ILE A 9 5.97 -38.20 6.22
N ILE A 10 5.37 -38.86 5.24
CA ILE A 10 4.87 -38.18 4.02
C ILE A 10 3.68 -37.26 4.30
N PRO A 11 2.65 -37.60 5.10
CA PRO A 11 1.54 -36.68 5.40
C PRO A 11 1.97 -35.52 6.27
N ALA A 12 2.88 -35.71 7.23
CA ALA A 12 3.39 -34.66 8.10
C ALA A 12 4.20 -33.61 7.29
N MET A 13 5.01 -34.05 6.35
CA MET A 13 5.79 -33.19 5.48
C MET A 13 4.90 -32.37 4.53
N LYS A 14 3.81 -32.95 3.99
CA LYS A 14 2.83 -32.22 3.19
C LYS A 14 2.08 -31.15 4.00
N GLN A 15 1.72 -31.45 5.24
CA GLN A 15 1.10 -30.49 6.14
C GLN A 15 2.05 -29.33 6.49
N LEU A 16 3.33 -29.63 6.72
CA LEU A 16 4.34 -28.59 6.99
C LEU A 16 4.53 -27.66 5.80
N ILE A 17 4.63 -28.20 4.58
CA ILE A 17 4.75 -27.42 3.34
C ILE A 17 3.51 -26.56 3.14
N PHE A 18 2.32 -27.09 3.38
CA PHE A 18 1.05 -26.35 3.28
C PHE A 18 0.99 -25.20 4.29
N PHE A 19 1.43 -25.41 5.54
CA PHE A 19 1.52 -24.36 6.54
C PHE A 19 2.55 -23.29 6.18
N CYS A 20 3.72 -23.68 5.67
CA CYS A 20 4.74 -22.74 5.21
C CYS A 20 4.27 -21.91 4.00
N THR A 21 3.53 -22.50 3.05
CA THR A 21 2.97 -21.76 1.92
C THR A 21 1.89 -20.78 2.35
N ILE A 22 1.02 -21.14 3.30
CA ILE A 22 0.03 -20.22 3.86
C ILE A 22 0.72 -19.06 4.58
N LEU A 23 1.74 -19.33 5.39
CA LEU A 23 2.48 -18.31 6.12
C LEU A 23 3.22 -17.36 5.15
N LEU A 24 3.77 -17.89 4.07
CA LEU A 24 4.42 -17.11 3.01
C LEU A 24 3.43 -16.21 2.28
N VAL A 25 2.23 -16.71 1.94
CA VAL A 25 1.17 -15.94 1.28
C VAL A 25 0.62 -14.84 2.20
N LEU A 26 0.45 -15.12 3.51
CA LEU A 26 0.05 -14.09 4.48
C LEU A 26 1.10 -12.97 4.62
N GLY A 27 2.38 -13.27 4.49
CA GLY A 27 3.47 -12.27 4.55
C GLY A 27 3.51 -11.31 3.35
N LEU A 28 2.92 -11.69 2.21
CA LEU A 28 2.89 -10.87 0.99
C LEU A 28 1.74 -9.84 0.98
N LEU A 29 0.85 -9.85 1.97
CA LEU A 29 -0.31 -8.95 2.06
C LEU A 29 -0.01 -7.62 2.79
N THR A 30 1.24 -7.31 3.11
CA THR A 30 1.61 -5.99 3.65
C THR A 30 1.53 -4.95 2.53
N SER A 31 0.33 -4.43 2.29
CA SER A 31 0.12 -3.26 1.43
C SER A 31 0.77 -2.06 2.10
N CYS A 32 1.72 -1.43 1.41
CA CYS A 32 2.28 -0.16 1.82
C CYS A 32 1.19 0.91 1.62
N SER A 33 0.56 1.38 2.69
CA SER A 33 -0.41 2.47 2.64
C SER A 33 0.34 3.80 2.70
N THR A 34 0.01 4.72 1.81
CA THR A 34 0.56 6.08 1.80
C THR A 34 -0.11 6.98 2.84
N ALA A 35 -1.23 6.54 3.44
CA ALA A 35 -2.02 7.30 4.41
C ALA A 35 -1.76 6.86 5.85
N ARG A 36 -1.57 7.83 6.74
CA ARG A 36 -1.45 7.60 8.18
C ARG A 36 -2.25 8.61 9.00
N LEU A 37 -2.86 8.14 10.09
CA LEU A 37 -3.48 9.02 11.07
C LEU A 37 -2.37 9.74 11.85
N THR A 38 -2.41 11.09 11.88
CA THR A 38 -1.42 11.92 12.58
C THR A 38 -1.93 12.36 13.95
N SER A 39 -3.23 12.63 14.06
CA SER A 39 -3.87 12.95 15.33
C SER A 39 -5.34 12.52 15.34
N SER A 40 -5.89 12.31 16.52
CA SER A 40 -7.33 12.07 16.67
C SER A 40 -7.82 12.55 18.03
N TRP A 41 -9.09 12.92 18.05
CA TRP A 41 -9.84 13.28 19.24
C TRP A 41 -11.17 12.54 19.27
N THR A 42 -11.58 12.07 20.43
CA THR A 42 -12.87 11.44 20.66
C THR A 42 -13.58 12.15 21.82
N ASN A 43 -14.87 12.37 21.69
CA ASN A 43 -15.67 12.97 22.74
C ASN A 43 -15.69 12.08 23.98
N GLU A 44 -15.27 12.60 25.13
CA GLU A 44 -15.15 11.86 26.38
C GLU A 44 -16.49 11.30 26.89
N THR A 45 -17.60 11.98 26.56
CA THR A 45 -18.96 11.55 26.96
C THR A 45 -19.60 10.58 25.98
N TYR A 46 -18.90 10.25 24.89
CA TYR A 46 -19.42 9.35 23.87
C TYR A 46 -19.41 7.89 24.34
N THR A 47 -20.56 7.24 24.16
CA THR A 47 -20.66 5.78 24.36
C THR A 47 -20.67 5.09 22.98
N PRO A 48 -19.79 4.10 22.74
CA PRO A 48 -19.75 3.36 21.50
C PRO A 48 -21.12 2.75 21.16
N GLN A 49 -21.55 2.93 19.91
CA GLN A 49 -22.82 2.41 19.44
C GLN A 49 -22.71 1.93 17.99
N GLN A 50 -23.65 1.10 17.57
CA GLN A 50 -23.83 0.75 16.18
C GLN A 50 -24.65 1.83 15.47
N TYR A 51 -24.27 2.15 14.26
CA TYR A 51 -25.00 3.07 13.39
C TYR A 51 -25.76 2.29 12.33
N ASN A 52 -27.03 2.64 12.13
CA ASN A 52 -27.84 2.00 11.09
C ASN A 52 -27.34 2.36 9.69
N LYS A 53 -27.01 3.64 9.52
CA LYS A 53 -26.49 4.14 8.23
C LYS A 53 -25.64 5.40 8.43
N VAL A 54 -24.45 5.38 7.85
CA VAL A 54 -23.52 6.52 7.84
C VAL A 54 -23.61 7.24 6.49
N LEU A 55 -23.89 8.54 6.52
CA LEU A 55 -23.74 9.41 5.35
C LEU A 55 -22.29 9.87 5.28
N VAL A 56 -21.66 9.67 4.12
CA VAL A 56 -20.33 10.21 3.82
C VAL A 56 -20.47 11.46 2.97
N PHE A 57 -19.93 12.57 3.46
CA PHE A 57 -19.94 13.86 2.79
C PHE A 57 -18.51 14.38 2.61
N ALA A 58 -18.04 14.46 1.36
CA ALA A 58 -16.74 15.02 1.04
C ALA A 58 -16.88 16.49 0.59
N VAL A 59 -16.14 17.37 1.24
CA VAL A 59 -16.02 18.78 0.86
C VAL A 59 -15.02 18.89 -0.29
N ALA A 60 -15.51 18.96 -1.53
CA ALA A 60 -14.69 19.08 -2.71
C ALA A 60 -15.36 19.97 -3.76
N SER A 61 -14.56 20.82 -4.44
CA SER A 61 -15.03 21.73 -5.46
C SER A 61 -15.47 21.04 -6.76
N LYS A 62 -14.89 19.86 -7.05
CA LYS A 62 -15.22 19.08 -8.26
C LYS A 62 -16.04 17.86 -7.87
N THR A 63 -17.18 17.63 -8.58
CA THR A 63 -18.02 16.45 -8.36
C THR A 63 -17.28 15.14 -8.53
N SER A 64 -16.37 15.07 -9.50
CA SER A 64 -15.54 13.88 -9.73
C SER A 64 -14.68 13.53 -8.51
N ASN A 65 -14.09 14.54 -7.86
CA ASN A 65 -13.28 14.34 -6.66
C ASN A 65 -14.17 13.93 -5.49
N ARG A 66 -15.32 14.59 -5.33
CA ARG A 66 -16.32 14.23 -4.32
C ARG A 66 -16.78 12.79 -4.49
N ALA A 67 -17.15 12.39 -5.72
CA ALA A 67 -17.60 11.04 -6.03
C ALA A 67 -16.50 9.99 -5.72
N ALA A 68 -15.24 10.27 -6.06
CA ALA A 68 -14.14 9.35 -5.79
C ALA A 68 -13.88 9.18 -4.29
N VAL A 69 -13.84 10.26 -3.52
CA VAL A 69 -13.61 10.22 -2.06
C VAL A 69 -14.78 9.55 -1.34
N GLU A 70 -16.02 9.97 -1.62
CA GLU A 70 -17.21 9.38 -1.00
C GLU A 70 -17.37 7.91 -1.40
N GLY A 71 -17.06 7.55 -2.66
CA GLY A 71 -17.09 6.19 -3.17
C GLY A 71 -16.06 5.28 -2.48
N ALA A 72 -14.82 5.76 -2.33
CA ALA A 72 -13.77 5.04 -1.62
C ALA A 72 -14.18 4.80 -0.15
N MET A 73 -14.60 5.84 0.55
CA MET A 73 -14.99 5.75 1.97
C MET A 73 -16.22 4.86 2.18
N THR A 74 -17.26 5.00 1.37
CA THR A 74 -18.45 4.14 1.48
C THR A 74 -18.15 2.67 1.19
N THR A 75 -17.23 2.42 0.24
CA THR A 75 -16.77 1.05 -0.07
C THR A 75 -16.02 0.47 1.11
N GLU A 76 -15.11 1.24 1.70
CA GLU A 76 -14.32 0.76 2.83
C GLU A 76 -15.17 0.50 4.07
N LEU A 77 -16.07 1.41 4.44
CA LEU A 77 -17.00 1.20 5.56
C LEU A 77 -17.85 -0.08 5.36
N LYS A 78 -18.35 -0.32 4.14
CA LYS A 78 -19.13 -1.52 3.81
C LYS A 78 -18.32 -2.82 3.92
N LYS A 79 -17.02 -2.82 3.61
CA LYS A 79 -16.14 -4.00 3.83
C LYS A 79 -16.11 -4.41 5.30
N HIS A 80 -16.28 -3.45 6.20
CA HIS A 80 -16.33 -3.67 7.65
C HIS A 80 -17.76 -3.85 8.21
N GLY A 81 -18.75 -4.09 7.33
CA GLY A 81 -20.14 -4.34 7.75
C GLY A 81 -20.96 -3.10 8.08
N ILE A 82 -20.38 -1.89 7.93
CA ILE A 82 -21.04 -0.63 8.26
C ILE A 82 -21.82 -0.14 7.04
N GLN A 83 -23.13 0.06 7.19
CA GLN A 83 -23.95 0.60 6.12
C GLN A 83 -23.56 2.07 5.87
N ALA A 84 -23.12 2.39 4.67
CA ALA A 84 -22.71 3.73 4.30
C ALA A 84 -23.27 4.13 2.92
N VAL A 85 -23.62 5.41 2.79
CA VAL A 85 -24.12 6.01 1.57
C VAL A 85 -23.36 7.30 1.24
N SER A 86 -23.14 7.55 -0.05
CA SER A 86 -22.55 8.80 -0.53
C SER A 86 -23.58 9.92 -0.45
N SER A 87 -23.13 11.10 -0.05
CA SER A 87 -23.99 12.28 -0.01
C SER A 87 -24.49 12.67 -1.40
N LEU A 88 -23.80 12.32 -2.46
CA LEU A 88 -24.26 12.53 -3.84
C LEU A 88 -25.57 11.81 -4.13
N SER A 89 -25.86 10.69 -3.48
CA SER A 89 -27.12 9.98 -3.65
C SER A 89 -28.33 10.69 -3.03
N LEU A 90 -28.10 11.46 -1.95
CA LEU A 90 -29.15 12.22 -1.25
C LEU A 90 -29.21 13.68 -1.74
N PHE A 91 -28.11 14.21 -2.21
CA PHE A 91 -27.94 15.62 -2.62
C PHE A 91 -27.23 15.72 -3.99
N PRO A 92 -27.85 15.20 -5.07
CA PRO A 92 -27.22 15.19 -6.40
C PRO A 92 -27.04 16.62 -6.97
N GLU A 93 -27.95 17.54 -6.65
CA GLU A 93 -27.95 18.91 -7.13
C GLU A 93 -27.10 19.88 -6.29
N SER A 94 -26.32 19.33 -5.37
CA SER A 94 -25.49 20.15 -4.48
C SER A 94 -24.35 20.89 -5.17
N GLN A 95 -24.45 21.11 -6.47
CA GLN A 95 -23.57 21.97 -7.27
C GLN A 95 -24.31 23.21 -7.72
N ASN A 96 -23.88 24.33 -7.20
CA ASN A 96 -24.21 25.59 -7.85
C ASN A 96 -23.67 25.57 -9.28
N ALA A 97 -24.46 26.04 -10.25
CA ALA A 97 -24.13 26.14 -11.65
C ALA A 97 -22.82 26.89 -11.96
N ASN A 98 -22.22 27.53 -10.97
CA ASN A 98 -20.99 28.34 -11.05
C ASN A 98 -19.75 27.67 -10.42
N GLY A 99 -19.80 26.38 -10.02
CA GLY A 99 -18.60 25.63 -9.63
C GLY A 99 -17.90 26.07 -8.33
N SER A 100 -18.44 27.03 -7.61
CA SER A 100 -17.84 27.59 -6.41
C SER A 100 -18.81 27.56 -5.24
N ASN A 101 -18.62 26.62 -4.37
CA ASN A 101 -19.15 26.36 -3.05
C ASN A 101 -20.02 25.09 -2.92
N PRO A 102 -19.84 24.34 -1.81
CA PRO A 102 -20.80 23.29 -1.44
C PRO A 102 -22.19 23.95 -1.34
N PRO A 103 -23.27 23.23 -1.68
CA PRO A 103 -24.59 23.79 -1.61
C PRO A 103 -24.90 24.21 -0.17
N MET A 104 -25.41 25.36 0.01
CA MET A 104 -25.96 25.78 1.28
C MET A 104 -27.30 25.08 1.50
N ILE A 105 -27.22 23.83 1.97
CA ILE A 105 -28.40 23.11 2.44
C ILE A 105 -28.74 23.67 3.81
N SER A 106 -30.00 24.07 4.04
CA SER A 106 -30.40 24.51 5.36
C SER A 106 -30.26 23.36 6.37
N LYS A 107 -30.02 23.71 7.66
CA LYS A 107 -29.92 22.70 8.72
C LYS A 107 -31.19 21.85 8.82
N GLU A 108 -32.32 22.45 8.61
CA GLU A 108 -33.65 21.82 8.66
C GLU A 108 -33.85 20.83 7.51
N GLU A 109 -33.41 21.22 6.32
CA GLU A 109 -33.47 20.33 5.14
C GLU A 109 -32.50 19.15 5.27
N LEU A 110 -31.28 19.41 5.75
CA LEU A 110 -30.31 18.36 6.02
C LEU A 110 -30.87 17.37 7.06
N ALA A 111 -31.34 17.88 8.21
CA ALA A 111 -31.90 17.04 9.27
C ALA A 111 -33.08 16.18 8.77
N ARG A 112 -33.99 16.78 8.01
CA ARG A 112 -35.11 16.04 7.40
C ARG A 112 -34.62 14.94 6.48
N LYS A 113 -33.74 15.23 5.52
CA LYS A 113 -33.23 14.24 4.58
C LYS A 113 -32.46 13.11 5.26
N LEU A 114 -31.69 13.41 6.31
CA LEU A 114 -31.01 12.40 7.11
C LEU A 114 -32.02 11.45 7.78
N LYS A 115 -33.05 12.02 8.42
CA LYS A 115 -34.10 11.25 9.10
C LYS A 115 -34.91 10.39 8.12
N ASP A 116 -35.33 10.96 6.98
CA ASP A 116 -36.14 10.27 5.96
C ASP A 116 -35.38 9.08 5.34
N ASN A 117 -34.04 9.11 5.39
CA ASN A 117 -33.20 8.04 4.89
C ASN A 117 -32.61 7.12 5.96
N ASN A 118 -33.07 7.25 7.22
CA ASN A 118 -32.57 6.47 8.37
C ASN A 118 -31.06 6.60 8.57
N VAL A 119 -30.51 7.79 8.35
CA VAL A 119 -29.10 8.11 8.59
C VAL A 119 -28.96 8.62 10.02
N ASP A 120 -28.12 7.98 10.81
CA ASP A 120 -27.85 8.30 12.21
C ASP A 120 -26.39 8.68 12.48
N GLY A 121 -25.49 8.44 11.51
CA GLY A 121 -24.10 8.91 11.52
C GLY A 121 -23.76 9.77 10.29
N LEU A 122 -22.99 10.84 10.49
CA LEU A 122 -22.49 11.72 9.42
C LEU A 122 -20.98 11.82 9.51
N LEU A 123 -20.30 11.39 8.45
CA LEU A 123 -18.84 11.50 8.28
C LEU A 123 -18.55 12.60 7.26
N VAL A 124 -17.93 13.69 7.73
CA VAL A 124 -17.51 14.82 6.89
C VAL A 124 -16.01 14.71 6.63
N LEU A 125 -15.64 14.77 5.37
CA LEU A 125 -14.26 14.63 4.88
C LEU A 125 -13.82 15.91 4.19
N SER A 126 -12.68 16.47 4.60
CA SER A 126 -12.15 17.73 4.05
C SER A 126 -10.64 17.67 3.85
N LEU A 127 -10.19 18.34 2.80
CA LEU A 127 -8.77 18.64 2.59
C LEU A 127 -8.44 19.93 3.37
N LEU A 128 -7.49 19.83 4.30
CA LEU A 128 -7.01 20.98 5.06
C LEU A 128 -5.93 21.74 4.31
N ASP A 129 -4.93 21.00 3.78
CA ASP A 129 -3.78 21.57 3.11
C ASP A 129 -3.15 20.59 2.11
N LYS A 130 -2.41 21.14 1.15
CA LYS A 130 -1.59 20.41 0.21
C LYS A 130 -0.20 21.02 0.20
N LYS A 131 0.81 20.23 0.54
CA LYS A 131 2.21 20.62 0.50
C LYS A 131 2.92 19.92 -0.64
N GLU A 132 3.68 20.67 -1.41
CA GLU A 132 4.58 20.15 -2.45
C GLU A 132 6.01 20.54 -2.06
N GLU A 133 6.89 19.57 -1.98
CA GLU A 133 8.29 19.74 -1.63
C GLU A 133 9.16 19.02 -2.63
N GLU A 134 10.27 19.64 -2.99
CA GLU A 134 11.34 18.98 -3.74
C GLU A 134 12.27 18.29 -2.74
N ILE A 135 12.29 16.95 -2.78
CA ILE A 135 13.16 16.13 -1.92
C ILE A 135 14.33 15.61 -2.74
N TYR A 136 15.50 15.55 -2.11
CA TYR A 136 16.67 14.93 -2.71
C TYR A 136 16.71 13.45 -2.37
N VAL A 137 16.66 12.60 -3.40
CA VAL A 137 16.86 11.15 -3.27
C VAL A 137 18.35 10.87 -3.45
N GLU A 138 18.98 10.33 -2.42
CA GLU A 138 20.40 10.00 -2.48
C GLU A 138 20.68 8.93 -3.52
N GLY A 139 21.72 9.16 -4.33
CA GLY A 139 22.21 8.16 -5.26
C GLY A 139 22.80 6.96 -4.53
N HIS A 140 22.75 5.81 -5.16
CA HIS A 140 23.37 4.61 -4.62
C HIS A 140 24.32 3.96 -5.61
N THR A 141 25.30 3.29 -5.06
CA THR A 141 26.30 2.57 -5.86
C THR A 141 26.16 1.08 -5.59
N THR A 142 25.89 0.33 -6.65
CA THR A 142 25.80 -1.12 -6.59
C THR A 142 27.00 -1.74 -7.29
N THR A 143 27.73 -2.60 -6.59
CA THR A 143 28.84 -3.33 -7.17
C THR A 143 28.39 -4.77 -7.46
N HIS A 144 28.39 -5.13 -8.73
CA HIS A 144 28.17 -6.51 -9.18
C HIS A 144 29.52 -7.16 -9.41
N THR A 145 29.72 -8.33 -8.82
CA THR A 145 30.91 -9.13 -8.99
C THR A 145 30.56 -10.37 -9.79
N GLU A 146 31.10 -10.50 -10.99
CA GLU A 146 30.95 -11.68 -11.82
C GLU A 146 32.27 -12.39 -12.00
N SER A 147 32.25 -13.72 -11.95
CA SER A 147 33.42 -14.54 -12.25
C SER A 147 33.26 -15.07 -13.68
N ILE A 148 34.02 -14.49 -14.59
CA ILE A 148 33.97 -14.86 -15.98
C ILE A 148 35.08 -15.90 -16.24
N PRO A 149 34.78 -17.10 -16.76
CA PRO A 149 35.80 -18.07 -17.13
C PRO A 149 36.60 -17.57 -18.34
N GLN A 150 37.88 -17.43 -18.16
CA GLN A 150 38.80 -17.10 -19.24
C GLN A 150 39.57 -18.36 -19.66
N GLN A 151 39.55 -18.70 -20.96
CA GLN A 151 40.42 -19.72 -21.51
C GLN A 151 41.82 -19.12 -21.73
N ALA A 152 42.77 -19.57 -20.95
CA ALA A 152 44.17 -19.27 -21.27
C ALA A 152 44.64 -20.17 -22.40
N TYR A 153 44.97 -19.57 -23.51
CA TYR A 153 45.73 -20.27 -24.54
C TYR A 153 47.20 -20.31 -24.09
N VAL A 154 47.62 -21.46 -23.58
CA VAL A 154 49.06 -21.68 -23.32
C VAL A 154 49.66 -22.17 -24.60
N GLU A 155 50.52 -21.34 -25.23
CA GLU A 155 51.33 -21.82 -26.35
C GLU A 155 52.17 -23.03 -25.89
N PRO A 156 52.18 -24.13 -26.65
CA PRO A 156 52.99 -25.29 -26.29
C PRO A 156 54.47 -24.86 -26.38
N VAL A 157 55.15 -24.90 -25.28
CA VAL A 157 56.61 -24.72 -25.24
C VAL A 157 57.19 -25.98 -25.82
N TYR A 158 57.62 -25.94 -27.10
CA TYR A 158 58.40 -27.01 -27.73
C TYR A 158 59.79 -27.05 -27.16
N ASN A 159 60.01 -27.82 -26.09
CA ASN A 159 61.35 -28.22 -25.70
C ASN A 159 61.83 -29.29 -26.68
N TYR A 160 62.61 -28.88 -27.69
CA TYR A 160 63.36 -29.78 -28.51
C TYR A 160 64.45 -30.44 -27.66
N HIS A 161 64.14 -31.56 -27.04
CA HIS A 161 65.12 -32.47 -26.54
C HIS A 161 65.26 -33.60 -27.60
N TYR A 162 66.36 -33.57 -28.29
CA TYR A 162 66.73 -34.57 -29.30
C TYR A 162 67.32 -35.80 -28.58
N ASP A 163 66.46 -36.76 -28.23
CA ASP A 163 66.89 -38.14 -28.00
C ASP A 163 65.77 -39.07 -28.40
N GLY A 164 66.08 -39.89 -29.41
CA GLY A 164 65.14 -40.81 -30.04
C GLY A 164 64.64 -41.85 -29.07
N TYR A 165 63.39 -42.00 -29.00
CA TYR A 165 62.55 -43.22 -28.97
C TYR A 165 61.14 -42.91 -28.49
N ASN A 166 60.18 -43.21 -29.36
CA ASN A 166 58.75 -43.32 -29.08
C ASN A 166 58.02 -42.05 -28.60
N ASP A 167 57.72 -41.20 -29.55
CA ASP A 167 56.73 -40.19 -29.46
C ASP A 167 55.33 -40.83 -29.45
N ARG A 168 54.80 -41.16 -28.25
CA ARG A 168 53.36 -41.30 -28.04
C ARG A 168 52.83 -39.92 -27.80
N TYR A 169 52.29 -39.33 -28.86
CA TYR A 169 51.45 -38.15 -28.77
C TYR A 169 50.29 -38.46 -27.85
N ASP A 170 50.32 -37.99 -26.62
CA ASP A 170 49.22 -38.10 -25.69
C ASP A 170 48.36 -36.82 -25.78
N PRO A 171 47.22 -36.88 -26.48
CA PRO A 171 46.35 -35.72 -26.64
C PRO A 171 45.62 -35.33 -25.36
N TYR A 172 45.85 -36.04 -24.24
CA TYR A 172 45.15 -35.79 -22.97
C TYR A 172 45.82 -34.75 -22.06
N TYR A 173 46.97 -34.20 -22.39
CA TYR A 173 47.62 -33.16 -21.58
C TYR A 173 47.49 -31.75 -22.13
N ASN A 174 46.46 -31.45 -22.91
CA ASN A 174 46.03 -30.06 -23.04
C ASN A 174 45.28 -29.67 -21.78
N ASN A 175 46.01 -29.42 -20.72
CA ASN A 175 45.49 -28.80 -19.51
C ASN A 175 45.01 -27.38 -19.88
N TYR A 176 43.75 -27.26 -20.25
CA TYR A 176 43.07 -25.98 -20.27
C TYR A 176 42.93 -25.52 -18.82
N TYR A 177 43.85 -24.72 -18.37
CA TYR A 177 43.66 -24.00 -17.11
C TYR A 177 42.59 -22.94 -17.33
N VAL A 178 41.37 -23.28 -16.95
CA VAL A 178 40.31 -22.30 -16.85
C VAL A 178 40.57 -21.52 -15.58
N TYR A 179 41.01 -20.27 -15.69
CA TYR A 179 41.06 -19.39 -14.55
C TYR A 179 39.85 -18.45 -14.63
N TYR A 180 39.28 -18.15 -13.48
CA TYR A 180 38.19 -17.24 -13.37
C TYR A 180 38.72 -15.84 -13.11
N GLN A 181 38.44 -14.92 -14.02
CA GLN A 181 38.70 -13.51 -13.78
C GLN A 181 37.47 -12.92 -13.11
N THR A 182 37.66 -12.35 -11.96
CA THR A 182 36.62 -11.61 -11.25
C THR A 182 36.53 -10.21 -11.84
N VAL A 183 35.40 -9.94 -12.47
CA VAL A 183 35.08 -8.62 -13.01
C VAL A 183 34.10 -7.95 -12.03
N GLN A 184 34.50 -6.80 -11.52
CA GLN A 184 33.63 -5.95 -10.71
C GLN A 184 33.07 -4.84 -11.59
N THR A 185 31.76 -4.82 -11.76
CA THR A 185 31.06 -3.74 -12.42
C THR A 185 30.39 -2.90 -11.36
N THR A 186 30.80 -1.66 -11.25
CA THR A 186 30.19 -0.68 -10.34
C THR A 186 29.23 0.19 -11.12
N VAL A 187 27.96 0.12 -10.77
CA VAL A 187 26.90 0.98 -11.32
C VAL A 187 26.61 2.03 -10.26
N THR A 188 26.85 3.28 -10.60
CA THR A 188 26.52 4.42 -9.73
C THR A 188 25.29 5.11 -10.31
N GLU A 189 24.22 5.11 -9.56
CA GLU A 189 23.02 5.91 -9.85
C GLU A 189 23.19 7.24 -9.13
N PRO A 190 23.28 8.37 -9.85
CA PRO A 190 23.40 9.68 -9.21
C PRO A 190 22.11 10.01 -8.45
N GLY A 191 22.25 10.76 -7.36
CA GLY A 191 21.09 11.31 -6.66
C GLY A 191 20.31 12.26 -7.57
N TYR A 192 19.02 12.33 -7.36
CA TYR A 192 18.10 13.17 -8.12
C TYR A 192 17.10 13.87 -7.20
N TYR A 193 16.49 14.93 -7.72
CA TYR A 193 15.41 15.62 -7.03
C TYR A 193 14.07 15.08 -7.51
N GLU A 194 13.16 14.86 -6.57
CA GLU A 194 11.80 14.40 -6.83
C GLU A 194 10.80 15.30 -6.11
N ASN A 195 9.68 15.60 -6.78
CA ASN A 195 8.59 16.35 -6.17
C ASN A 195 7.71 15.42 -5.35
N GLN A 196 7.67 15.63 -4.03
CA GLN A 196 6.79 14.91 -3.14
C GLN A 196 5.55 15.75 -2.82
N THR A 197 4.38 15.14 -2.92
CA THR A 197 3.11 15.76 -2.54
C THR A 197 2.59 15.17 -1.24
N THR A 198 2.30 16.02 -0.28
CA THR A 198 1.66 15.62 0.98
C THR A 198 0.29 16.30 1.11
N LEU A 199 -0.75 15.50 1.34
CA LEU A 199 -2.12 15.97 1.58
C LEU A 199 -2.43 15.85 3.06
N TYR A 200 -2.89 16.93 3.67
CA TYR A 200 -3.38 16.96 5.05
C TYR A 200 -4.91 16.98 5.03
N LEU A 201 -5.51 15.97 5.62
CA LEU A 201 -6.91 15.66 5.49
C LEU A 201 -7.55 15.56 6.88
N GLU A 202 -8.79 16.00 7.00
CA GLU A 202 -9.56 15.90 8.23
C GLU A 202 -10.83 15.09 8.00
N SER A 203 -11.18 14.27 8.98
CA SER A 203 -12.38 13.46 9.01
C SER A 203 -13.11 13.70 10.32
N ASN A 204 -14.33 14.23 10.25
CA ASN A 204 -15.16 14.54 11.39
C ASN A 204 -16.42 13.68 11.39
N PHE A 205 -16.62 12.92 12.47
CA PHE A 205 -17.79 12.07 12.63
C PHE A 205 -18.78 12.64 13.63
N TYR A 206 -20.01 12.83 13.17
CA TYR A 206 -21.11 13.40 13.95
C TYR A 206 -22.21 12.38 14.16
N ARG A 207 -22.81 12.38 15.36
CA ARG A 207 -24.08 11.73 15.62
C ARG A 207 -25.19 12.64 15.13
N VAL A 208 -26.16 12.08 14.39
CA VAL A 208 -27.21 12.88 13.74
C VAL A 208 -28.26 13.37 14.73
N ASP A 209 -28.59 12.58 15.77
CA ASP A 209 -29.69 12.87 16.69
C ASP A 209 -29.54 14.22 17.43
N ASP A 210 -28.32 14.53 17.82
CA ASP A 210 -28.00 15.76 18.59
C ASP A 210 -26.97 16.65 17.88
N ALA A 211 -26.55 16.26 16.67
CA ALA A 211 -25.50 16.92 15.89
C ALA A 211 -24.15 17.02 16.63
N ALA A 212 -23.91 16.16 17.61
CA ALA A 212 -22.68 16.15 18.37
C ALA A 212 -21.51 15.64 17.57
N LEU A 213 -20.36 16.34 17.61
CA LEU A 213 -19.09 15.81 17.13
C LEU A 213 -18.65 14.69 18.07
N VAL A 214 -18.53 13.49 17.53
CA VAL A 214 -18.14 12.29 18.28
C VAL A 214 -16.64 12.05 18.17
N TRP A 215 -16.09 12.26 16.97
CA TRP A 215 -14.69 12.00 16.68
C TRP A 215 -14.18 12.91 15.59
N SER A 216 -12.92 13.30 15.72
CA SER A 216 -12.17 14.02 14.69
C SER A 216 -10.82 13.32 14.50
N GLY A 217 -10.42 13.11 13.26
CA GLY A 217 -9.14 12.54 12.91
C GLY A 217 -8.44 13.31 11.81
N GLN A 218 -7.15 13.58 12.00
CA GLN A 218 -6.30 14.15 10.96
C GLN A 218 -5.44 13.05 10.35
N THR A 219 -5.36 13.06 9.05
CA THR A 219 -4.64 12.07 8.26
C THR A 219 -3.71 12.76 7.28
N GLU A 220 -2.51 12.23 7.14
CA GLU A 220 -1.53 12.63 6.14
C GLU A 220 -1.46 11.55 5.06
N VAL A 221 -1.52 11.95 3.79
CA VAL A 221 -1.34 11.07 2.64
C VAL A 221 -0.14 11.58 1.86
N VAL A 222 0.93 10.77 1.85
CA VAL A 222 2.20 11.13 1.24
C VAL A 222 2.32 10.45 -0.12
N ASP A 223 2.57 11.25 -1.13
CA ASP A 223 2.90 10.84 -2.50
C ASP A 223 1.97 9.76 -3.09
N PRO A 224 0.65 10.00 -3.09
CA PRO A 224 -0.28 9.01 -3.62
C PRO A 224 -0.03 8.80 -5.11
N SER A 225 -0.06 7.55 -5.56
CA SER A 225 0.11 7.18 -6.98
C SER A 225 -0.99 7.73 -7.91
N GLY A 226 -1.90 8.51 -7.35
CA GLY A 226 -2.98 9.22 -8.02
C GLY A 226 -4.13 9.52 -7.06
N PHE A 227 -5.04 10.40 -7.48
CA PHE A 227 -6.14 10.87 -6.63
C PHE A 227 -7.01 9.73 -6.08
N THR A 228 -7.36 8.75 -6.93
CA THR A 228 -8.20 7.63 -6.52
C THR A 228 -7.48 6.71 -5.53
N ALA A 229 -6.20 6.44 -5.75
CA ALA A 229 -5.38 5.64 -4.84
C ALA A 229 -5.26 6.32 -3.47
N GLY A 230 -4.94 7.62 -3.45
CA GLY A 230 -4.89 8.41 -2.22
C GLY A 230 -6.23 8.43 -1.47
N ALA A 231 -7.37 8.51 -2.18
CA ALA A 231 -8.69 8.44 -1.58
C ALA A 231 -8.97 7.06 -0.94
N MET A 232 -8.52 5.97 -1.57
CA MET A 232 -8.65 4.61 -1.01
C MET A 232 -7.78 4.43 0.24
N ASP A 233 -6.53 4.89 0.20
CA ASP A 233 -5.62 4.82 1.35
C ASP A 233 -6.14 5.64 2.53
N TRP A 234 -6.65 6.85 2.25
CA TRP A 234 -7.31 7.66 3.27
C TRP A 234 -8.53 6.96 3.88
N ALA A 235 -9.41 6.42 3.04
CA ALA A 235 -10.59 5.68 3.51
C ALA A 235 -10.21 4.51 4.42
N ALA A 236 -9.18 3.74 4.06
CA ALA A 236 -8.69 2.63 4.86
C ALA A 236 -8.12 3.10 6.21
N ALA A 237 -7.31 4.17 6.22
CA ALA A 237 -6.72 4.72 7.44
C ALA A 237 -7.80 5.26 8.39
N VAL A 238 -8.77 6.02 7.89
CA VAL A 238 -9.86 6.60 8.68
C VAL A 238 -10.78 5.52 9.24
N THR A 239 -11.21 4.58 8.41
CA THR A 239 -12.10 3.49 8.85
C THR A 239 -11.44 2.63 9.93
N LYS A 240 -10.16 2.28 9.73
CA LYS A 240 -9.38 1.55 10.75
C LYS A 240 -9.30 2.33 12.07
N ALA A 241 -9.06 3.65 12.00
CA ALA A 241 -9.02 4.50 13.19
C ALA A 241 -10.36 4.55 13.91
N MET A 242 -11.47 4.79 13.20
CA MET A 242 -12.80 4.85 13.77
C MET A 242 -13.20 3.55 14.47
N ILE A 243 -12.83 2.39 13.91
CA ILE A 243 -13.05 1.07 14.53
C ILE A 243 -12.15 0.92 15.78
N LEU A 244 -10.86 1.25 15.68
CA LEU A 244 -9.90 1.15 16.77
C LEU A 244 -10.31 1.97 17.99
N TYR A 245 -10.76 3.20 17.75
CA TYR A 245 -11.25 4.12 18.80
C TYR A 245 -12.70 3.86 19.19
N LYS A 246 -13.33 2.79 18.66
CA LYS A 246 -14.73 2.41 18.93
C LYS A 246 -15.74 3.54 18.64
N VAL A 247 -15.43 4.37 17.67
CA VAL A 247 -16.34 5.40 17.16
C VAL A 247 -17.52 4.77 16.44
N ILE A 248 -17.22 3.75 15.65
CA ILE A 248 -18.19 2.90 14.95
C ILE A 248 -17.92 1.44 15.32
N LEU A 249 -18.99 0.68 15.43
CA LEU A 249 -18.91 -0.77 15.66
C LEU A 249 -19.34 -1.50 14.38
N PRO A 250 -18.54 -2.47 13.90
CA PRO A 250 -18.89 -3.29 12.74
C PRO A 250 -20.06 -4.25 13.02
#